data_2ae76b378001d12399b3bb23980d177c
#
_entry.id   2ae76b378001d12399b3bb23980d177c
#
_cell.length_a   1.000
_cell.length_b   1.000
_cell.length_c   1.000
_cell.angle_alpha   90.00
_cell.angle_beta   90.00
_cell.angle_gamma   90.00
#
_symmetry.space_group_name_H-M   'P 1'
#
loop_
_entity.id
_entity.type
_entity.pdbx_description
1 polymer ?
#
loop_
_entity_poly.entity_id
_entity_poly.type
_entity_poly.pdbx_seq_one_letter_code
_entity_poly.pdbx_strand_id
1 'polypeptide(L)'
;MMKTLMLSLIAALGVGMAARAEGPRPFLFLKTGEKFATQEIAAPTVSGLTAYIGEKIAGTTNAFEPRVMNDPVKAAEFSGKSKPALGIVTAGFYLTYAKTLGMEPVLEVKRVGVKEERYVLVARKDGVDDLTKLEGKMIATPLAGEQRYVVGVILQGKTGEEVRLQQTMDAEGSVFDLAEGSKKAADAVLLETGAWDLFKDDPDSGGKLKVVYRSEELPHDLVVVFAPKSDAMNIDKLKQVLKDMSGNADGQKVLQSIRVESFTDIDHDRLAKAEKLFYGK
;
A
#
# COMPACT_ATOMS: atom_id res chain seq x y z
N MET A 1 -12.07 64.71 56.59
CA MET A 1 -12.01 63.28 56.49
C MET A 1 -12.58 62.88 55.13
N MET A 2 -11.72 62.64 54.16
CA MET A 2 -12.13 62.26 52.79
C MET A 2 -11.41 60.91 52.48
N LYS A 3 -12.21 59.83 52.31
CA LYS A 3 -11.74 58.51 51.99
C LYS A 3 -11.67 58.39 50.43
N THR A 4 -10.46 58.30 49.96
CA THR A 4 -10.14 58.06 48.55
C THR A 4 -10.35 56.59 48.23
N LEU A 5 -11.27 56.26 47.33
CA LEU A 5 -11.51 54.91 46.81
C LEU A 5 -10.57 54.72 45.62
N MET A 6 -9.60 53.78 45.74
CA MET A 6 -8.76 53.33 44.63
C MET A 6 -9.51 52.19 43.91
N LEU A 7 -9.88 52.45 42.66
CA LEU A 7 -10.41 51.45 41.76
C LEU A 7 -9.22 50.79 41.01
N SER A 8 -8.96 49.51 41.35
CA SER A 8 -7.92 48.72 40.64
C SER A 8 -8.56 48.11 39.39
N LEU A 9 -8.16 48.60 38.21
CA LEU A 9 -8.53 48.06 36.91
C LEU A 9 -7.60 46.87 36.58
N ILE A 10 -8.08 45.62 36.75
CA ILE A 10 -7.37 44.42 36.31
C ILE A 10 -7.66 44.23 34.81
N ALA A 11 -6.71 44.64 33.98
CA ALA A 11 -6.72 44.30 32.57
C ALA A 11 -6.35 42.81 32.40
N ALA A 12 -7.34 41.97 32.18
CA ALA A 12 -7.13 40.58 31.77
C ALA A 12 -6.59 40.57 30.33
N LEU A 13 -5.28 40.48 30.17
CA LEU A 13 -4.64 40.13 28.90
C LEU A 13 -5.03 38.67 28.54
N GLY A 14 -6.12 38.52 27.78
CA GLY A 14 -6.47 37.28 27.08
C GLY A 14 -5.37 37.00 26.05
N VAL A 15 -4.36 36.23 26.40
CA VAL A 15 -3.45 35.62 25.44
C VAL A 15 -4.26 34.58 24.66
N GLY A 16 -4.89 35.04 23.58
CA GLY A 16 -5.44 34.15 22.59
C GLY A 16 -4.27 33.36 21.99
N MET A 17 -4.09 32.12 22.43
CA MET A 17 -3.29 31.15 21.71
C MET A 17 -3.92 31.01 20.32
N ALA A 18 -3.44 31.76 19.36
CA ALA A 18 -3.70 31.50 17.96
C ALA A 18 -3.18 30.09 17.70
N ALA A 19 -4.10 29.13 17.60
CA ALA A 19 -3.78 27.79 17.10
C ALA A 19 -3.10 28.02 15.74
N ARG A 20 -1.80 27.78 15.70
CA ARG A 20 -1.03 27.81 14.47
C ARG A 20 -1.72 26.82 13.55
N ALA A 21 -2.30 27.29 12.47
CA ALA A 21 -2.85 26.43 11.45
C ALA A 21 -1.69 25.57 10.94
N GLU A 22 -1.59 24.33 11.45
CA GLU A 22 -0.66 23.36 10.90
C GLU A 22 -1.04 23.17 9.43
N GLY A 23 -0.06 23.27 8.53
CA GLY A 23 -0.28 23.02 7.11
C GLY A 23 -0.87 21.62 6.87
N PRO A 24 -1.29 21.32 5.63
CA PRO A 24 -1.87 20.02 5.31
C PRO A 24 -0.91 18.89 5.72
N ARG A 25 -1.45 17.87 6.37
CA ARG A 25 -0.68 16.70 6.83
C ARG A 25 -0.42 15.76 5.66
N PRO A 26 0.78 15.20 5.49
CA PRO A 26 1.03 14.24 4.42
C PRO A 26 0.13 13.00 4.55
N PHE A 27 -0.38 12.55 3.38
CA PHE A 27 -1.09 11.29 3.18
C PHE A 27 -0.25 10.44 2.24
N LEU A 28 0.26 9.30 2.71
CA LEU A 28 1.03 8.39 1.86
C LEU A 28 0.11 7.48 1.05
N PHE A 29 0.28 7.46 -0.28
CA PHE A 29 -0.33 6.47 -1.16
C PHE A 29 0.78 5.69 -1.85
N LEU A 30 1.00 4.45 -1.42
CA LEU A 30 2.04 3.58 -1.94
C LEU A 30 1.44 2.43 -2.77
N LYS A 31 1.90 2.32 -4.01
CA LYS A 31 1.61 1.21 -4.93
C LYS A 31 2.92 0.68 -5.49
N THR A 32 3.53 -0.27 -4.78
CA THR A 32 4.84 -0.84 -5.15
C THR A 32 4.81 -1.43 -6.56
N GLY A 33 5.79 -1.03 -7.38
CA GLY A 33 5.97 -1.54 -8.72
C GLY A 33 4.99 -1.05 -9.78
N GLU A 34 4.03 -0.23 -9.43
CA GLU A 34 3.06 0.34 -10.37
C GLU A 34 3.65 1.50 -11.17
N LYS A 35 3.76 1.35 -12.49
CA LYS A 35 4.38 2.33 -13.40
C LYS A 35 3.77 3.73 -13.29
N PHE A 36 2.46 3.80 -13.14
CA PHE A 36 1.71 5.05 -13.14
C PHE A 36 1.44 5.61 -11.74
N ALA A 37 1.83 4.91 -10.66
CA ALA A 37 1.69 5.39 -9.30
C ALA A 37 2.85 6.32 -8.92
N THR A 38 3.00 7.41 -9.66
CA THR A 38 3.97 8.50 -9.37
C THR A 38 3.23 9.75 -8.91
N GLN A 39 3.97 10.66 -8.26
CA GLN A 39 3.41 11.91 -7.75
C GLN A 39 2.77 12.73 -8.88
N GLU A 40 3.41 12.82 -10.04
CA GLU A 40 2.95 13.65 -11.16
C GLU A 40 1.69 13.08 -11.82
N ILE A 41 1.57 11.75 -11.89
CA ILE A 41 0.50 11.07 -12.62
C ILE A 41 -0.71 10.82 -11.73
N ALA A 42 -0.50 10.29 -10.53
CA ALA A 42 -1.59 9.80 -9.69
C ALA A 42 -2.00 10.74 -8.55
N ALA A 43 -1.19 11.75 -8.19
CA ALA A 43 -1.58 12.68 -7.13
C ALA A 43 -2.90 13.43 -7.40
N PRO A 44 -3.21 13.88 -8.64
CA PRO A 44 -4.51 14.51 -8.92
C PRO A 44 -5.70 13.59 -8.59
N THR A 45 -5.56 12.29 -8.89
CA THR A 45 -6.58 11.27 -8.60
C THR A 45 -6.70 11.01 -7.08
N VAL A 46 -5.57 10.85 -6.39
CA VAL A 46 -5.53 10.63 -4.94
C VAL A 46 -5.99 11.88 -4.16
N SER A 47 -5.87 13.08 -4.75
CA SER A 47 -6.37 14.32 -4.16
C SER A 47 -7.87 14.29 -3.91
N GLY A 48 -8.65 13.60 -4.74
CA GLY A 48 -10.07 13.38 -4.49
C GLY A 48 -10.34 12.62 -3.19
N LEU A 49 -9.55 11.57 -2.92
CA LEU A 49 -9.65 10.79 -1.69
C LEU A 49 -9.24 11.62 -0.47
N THR A 50 -8.11 12.33 -0.54
CA THR A 50 -7.63 13.15 0.59
C THR A 50 -8.56 14.31 0.90
N ALA A 51 -9.16 14.94 -0.12
CA ALA A 51 -10.16 15.98 0.05
C ALA A 51 -11.44 15.42 0.71
N TYR A 52 -11.94 14.27 0.25
CA TYR A 52 -13.11 13.62 0.83
C TYR A 52 -12.90 13.29 2.31
N ILE A 53 -11.77 12.65 2.65
CA ILE A 53 -11.42 12.33 4.04
C ILE A 53 -11.29 13.61 4.86
N GLY A 54 -10.57 14.60 4.35
CA GLY A 54 -10.33 15.87 5.05
C GLY A 54 -11.62 16.62 5.38
N GLU A 55 -12.54 16.68 4.43
CA GLU A 55 -13.86 17.31 4.65
C GLU A 55 -14.65 16.59 5.75
N LYS A 56 -14.73 15.26 5.69
CA LYS A 56 -15.52 14.46 6.64
C LYS A 56 -14.91 14.38 8.04
N ILE A 57 -13.58 14.36 8.13
CA ILE A 57 -12.87 14.18 9.41
C ILE A 57 -12.52 15.52 10.05
N ALA A 58 -12.00 16.47 9.27
CA ALA A 58 -11.45 17.73 9.74
C ALA A 58 -12.27 18.98 9.35
N GLY A 59 -13.33 18.82 8.57
CA GLY A 59 -14.17 19.94 8.10
C GLY A 59 -13.51 20.78 7.02
N THR A 60 -12.44 20.31 6.38
CA THR A 60 -11.75 21.02 5.31
C THR A 60 -11.15 20.04 4.29
N THR A 61 -11.25 20.36 3.01
CA THR A 61 -10.68 19.56 1.93
C THR A 61 -9.15 19.59 1.89
N ASN A 62 -8.52 20.54 2.55
CA ASN A 62 -7.07 20.74 2.57
C ASN A 62 -6.39 20.16 3.83
N ALA A 63 -7.06 19.27 4.56
CA ALA A 63 -6.48 18.66 5.76
C ALA A 63 -5.30 17.73 5.45
N PHE A 64 -5.29 17.13 4.26
CA PHE A 64 -4.27 16.17 3.85
C PHE A 64 -3.68 16.53 2.47
N GLU A 65 -2.37 16.33 2.33
CA GLU A 65 -1.63 16.48 1.07
C GLU A 65 -1.21 15.09 0.57
N PRO A 66 -1.66 14.65 -0.63
CA PRO A 66 -1.31 13.35 -1.15
C PRO A 66 0.17 13.28 -1.55
N ARG A 67 0.83 12.20 -1.13
CA ARG A 67 2.17 11.79 -1.54
C ARG A 67 2.10 10.41 -2.15
N VAL A 68 2.19 10.35 -3.47
CA VAL A 68 2.08 9.11 -4.24
C VAL A 68 3.46 8.59 -4.56
N MET A 69 3.70 7.32 -4.27
CA MET A 69 4.98 6.65 -4.45
C MET A 69 4.78 5.21 -4.94
N ASN A 70 5.77 4.70 -5.68
CA ASN A 70 5.80 3.32 -6.16
C ASN A 70 7.08 2.56 -5.76
N ASP A 71 7.94 3.21 -5.00
CA ASP A 71 9.18 2.66 -4.46
C ASP A 71 9.08 2.59 -2.93
N PRO A 72 9.06 1.40 -2.33
CA PRO A 72 8.87 1.22 -0.89
C PRO A 72 10.03 1.77 -0.06
N VAL A 73 11.26 1.78 -0.58
CA VAL A 73 12.42 2.33 0.14
C VAL A 73 12.30 3.85 0.25
N LYS A 74 12.00 4.51 -0.86
CA LYS A 74 11.76 5.96 -0.87
C LYS A 74 10.54 6.35 -0.04
N ALA A 75 9.48 5.53 -0.05
CA ALA A 75 8.30 5.75 0.78
C ALA A 75 8.63 5.65 2.28
N ALA A 76 9.49 4.71 2.68
CA ALA A 76 9.95 4.60 4.06
C ALA A 76 10.81 5.80 4.49
N GLU A 77 11.75 6.23 3.63
CA GLU A 77 12.55 7.44 3.89
C GLU A 77 11.69 8.71 4.04
N PHE A 78 10.73 8.87 3.11
CA PHE A 78 9.77 9.97 3.18
C PHE A 78 8.97 9.92 4.48
N SER A 79 8.43 8.75 4.83
CA SER A 79 7.61 8.58 6.03
C SER A 79 8.38 8.86 7.32
N GLY A 80 9.64 8.44 7.38
CA GLY A 80 10.53 8.71 8.51
C GLY A 80 10.79 10.21 8.72
N LYS A 81 10.91 10.98 7.63
CA LYS A 81 11.17 12.43 7.65
C LYS A 81 9.90 13.25 7.86
N SER A 82 8.86 12.95 7.09
CA SER A 82 7.65 13.78 6.98
C SER A 82 6.52 13.36 7.92
N LYS A 83 6.61 12.15 8.49
CA LYS A 83 5.67 11.60 9.46
C LYS A 83 4.22 11.76 8.99
N PRO A 84 3.80 11.05 7.95
CA PRO A 84 2.42 11.11 7.48
C PRO A 84 1.43 10.88 8.62
N ALA A 85 0.23 11.44 8.52
CA ALA A 85 -0.81 11.13 9.51
C ALA A 85 -1.51 9.82 9.18
N LEU A 86 -1.65 9.52 7.88
CA LEU A 86 -2.50 8.49 7.31
C LEU A 86 -1.91 8.02 5.99
N GLY A 87 -2.19 6.79 5.57
CA GLY A 87 -1.80 6.30 4.26
C GLY A 87 -2.53 5.05 3.83
N ILE A 88 -2.40 4.75 2.53
CA ILE A 88 -2.72 3.45 1.94
C ILE A 88 -1.38 2.86 1.50
N VAL A 89 -1.08 1.65 1.98
CA VAL A 89 0.20 0.99 1.73
C VAL A 89 0.00 -0.49 1.40
N THR A 90 0.96 -1.09 0.70
CA THR A 90 0.99 -2.53 0.46
C THR A 90 1.19 -3.31 1.76
N ALA A 91 0.68 -4.55 1.82
CA ALA A 91 0.90 -5.42 2.97
C ALA A 91 2.41 -5.67 3.22
N GLY A 92 3.21 -5.81 2.16
CA GLY A 92 4.65 -5.99 2.29
C GLY A 92 5.37 -4.79 2.88
N PHE A 93 4.98 -3.58 2.50
CA PHE A 93 5.49 -2.35 3.12
C PHE A 93 5.11 -2.26 4.60
N TYR A 94 3.84 -2.53 4.92
CA TYR A 94 3.39 -2.57 6.31
C TYR A 94 4.23 -3.55 7.15
N LEU A 95 4.33 -4.80 6.72
CA LEU A 95 5.09 -5.83 7.44
C LEU A 95 6.56 -5.44 7.64
N THR A 96 7.15 -4.76 6.65
CA THR A 96 8.56 -4.35 6.71
C THR A 96 8.79 -3.18 7.67
N TYR A 97 7.92 -2.19 7.65
CA TYR A 97 8.19 -0.89 8.27
C TYR A 97 7.25 -0.51 9.42
N ALA A 98 6.22 -1.33 9.74
CA ALA A 98 5.21 -0.97 10.74
C ALA A 98 5.81 -0.56 12.08
N LYS A 99 6.76 -1.35 12.61
CA LYS A 99 7.42 -1.07 13.88
C LYS A 99 8.28 0.19 13.84
N THR A 100 9.05 0.38 12.76
CA THR A 100 9.98 1.50 12.63
C THR A 100 9.26 2.83 12.44
N LEU A 101 8.15 2.80 11.70
CA LEU A 101 7.36 4.00 11.38
C LEU A 101 6.17 4.22 12.33
N GLY A 102 5.93 3.28 13.26
CA GLY A 102 4.79 3.34 14.18
C GLY A 102 3.45 3.27 13.46
N MET A 103 3.33 2.40 12.46
CA MET A 103 2.08 2.24 11.71
C MET A 103 1.12 1.28 12.41
N GLU A 104 -0.16 1.67 12.46
CA GLU A 104 -1.26 0.84 12.91
C GLU A 104 -2.24 0.63 11.75
N PRO A 105 -2.56 -0.61 11.37
CA PRO A 105 -3.51 -0.88 10.30
C PRO A 105 -4.92 -0.69 10.82
N VAL A 106 -5.77 -0.02 10.04
CA VAL A 106 -7.15 0.30 10.47
C VAL A 106 -8.22 -0.31 9.58
N LEU A 107 -7.97 -0.48 8.28
CA LEU A 107 -8.87 -1.12 7.32
C LEU A 107 -8.06 -1.82 6.22
N GLU A 108 -8.71 -2.74 5.51
CA GLU A 108 -8.24 -3.29 4.24
C GLU A 108 -8.85 -2.55 3.06
N VAL A 109 -8.11 -2.53 1.93
CA VAL A 109 -8.51 -1.91 0.68
C VAL A 109 -8.93 -3.00 -0.31
N LYS A 110 -10.20 -3.11 -0.62
CA LYS A 110 -10.70 -3.99 -1.67
C LYS A 110 -10.56 -3.31 -3.03
N ARG A 111 -9.76 -3.89 -3.91
CA ARG A 111 -9.55 -3.38 -5.28
C ARG A 111 -10.61 -3.88 -6.24
N VAL A 112 -11.02 -3.04 -7.19
CA VAL A 112 -11.99 -3.41 -8.22
C VAL A 112 -11.50 -4.64 -8.98
N GLY A 113 -12.34 -5.67 -9.03
CA GLY A 113 -12.06 -6.91 -9.76
C GLY A 113 -11.10 -7.89 -9.07
N VAL A 114 -10.55 -7.55 -7.90
CA VAL A 114 -9.65 -8.41 -7.12
C VAL A 114 -10.41 -8.97 -5.92
N LYS A 115 -10.89 -10.21 -6.06
CA LYS A 115 -11.60 -10.90 -4.95
C LYS A 115 -10.64 -11.37 -3.87
N GLU A 116 -9.49 -11.92 -4.28
CA GLU A 116 -8.46 -12.50 -3.41
C GLU A 116 -7.09 -12.01 -3.87
N GLU A 117 -6.27 -11.56 -2.95
CA GLU A 117 -4.88 -11.22 -3.22
C GLU A 117 -4.07 -12.52 -3.33
N ARG A 118 -3.80 -12.93 -4.54
CA ARG A 118 -3.00 -14.13 -4.85
C ARG A 118 -2.00 -13.84 -5.94
N TYR A 119 -0.86 -14.49 -5.83
CA TYR A 119 0.20 -14.43 -6.83
C TYR A 119 0.46 -15.80 -7.44
N VAL A 120 0.88 -15.78 -8.70
CA VAL A 120 1.38 -16.96 -9.38
C VAL A 120 2.83 -16.74 -9.80
N LEU A 121 3.64 -17.78 -9.65
CA LEU A 121 4.96 -17.86 -10.23
C LEU A 121 4.87 -18.70 -11.49
N VAL A 122 5.25 -18.12 -12.61
CA VAL A 122 5.27 -18.79 -13.90
C VAL A 122 6.70 -18.89 -14.42
N ALA A 123 7.00 -19.99 -15.10
CA ALA A 123 8.26 -20.22 -15.77
C ALA A 123 8.05 -20.90 -17.12
N ARG A 124 9.07 -20.96 -17.95
CA ARG A 124 9.02 -21.75 -19.20
C ARG A 124 8.75 -23.22 -18.89
N LYS A 125 8.09 -23.94 -19.82
CA LYS A 125 7.81 -25.37 -19.68
C LYS A 125 9.08 -26.22 -19.49
N ASP A 126 10.18 -25.81 -20.13
CA ASP A 126 11.51 -26.42 -20.03
C ASP A 126 12.40 -25.83 -18.91
N GLY A 127 11.90 -24.82 -18.19
CA GLY A 127 12.59 -24.12 -17.11
C GLY A 127 12.28 -24.67 -15.71
N VAL A 128 12.39 -23.79 -14.71
CA VAL A 128 12.12 -24.11 -13.30
C VAL A 128 10.76 -24.73 -13.12
N ASP A 129 10.66 -25.82 -12.34
CA ASP A 129 9.43 -26.58 -12.10
C ASP A 129 9.05 -26.70 -10.62
N ASP A 130 9.90 -26.22 -9.71
CA ASP A 130 9.69 -26.23 -8.26
C ASP A 130 10.36 -25.04 -7.59
N LEU A 131 9.81 -24.59 -6.44
CA LEU A 131 10.36 -23.46 -5.69
C LEU A 131 11.77 -23.68 -5.20
N THR A 132 12.13 -24.91 -4.84
CA THR A 132 13.49 -25.26 -4.34
C THR A 132 14.56 -25.10 -5.42
N LYS A 133 14.18 -25.13 -6.71
CA LYS A 133 15.06 -24.94 -7.85
C LYS A 133 15.25 -23.46 -8.25
N LEU A 134 14.74 -22.56 -7.45
CA LEU A 134 14.89 -21.10 -7.67
C LEU A 134 16.21 -20.56 -7.11
N GLU A 135 16.98 -21.35 -6.39
CA GLU A 135 18.29 -20.93 -5.89
C GLU A 135 19.20 -20.43 -7.03
N GLY A 136 19.77 -19.24 -6.85
CA GLY A 136 20.58 -18.55 -7.87
C GLY A 136 19.79 -18.02 -9.08
N LYS A 137 18.48 -18.25 -9.14
CA LYS A 137 17.61 -17.83 -10.23
C LYS A 137 17.10 -16.41 -10.05
N MET A 138 16.66 -15.83 -11.17
CA MET A 138 16.10 -14.49 -11.21
C MET A 138 14.60 -14.55 -11.42
N ILE A 139 13.84 -13.87 -10.54
CA ILE A 139 12.40 -13.71 -10.65
C ILE A 139 12.10 -12.25 -11.00
N ALA A 140 11.46 -11.99 -12.14
CA ALA A 140 10.90 -10.67 -12.44
C ALA A 140 9.59 -10.49 -11.68
N THR A 141 9.44 -9.36 -11.00
CA THR A 141 8.22 -9.04 -10.25
C THR A 141 8.09 -7.54 -10.01
N PRO A 142 6.86 -6.98 -10.01
CA PRO A 142 6.62 -5.62 -9.54
C PRO A 142 7.03 -5.39 -8.08
N LEU A 143 7.07 -6.44 -7.28
CA LEU A 143 7.33 -6.39 -5.83
C LEU A 143 8.80 -6.56 -5.44
N ALA A 144 9.75 -6.40 -6.38
CA ALA A 144 11.16 -6.62 -6.07
C ALA A 144 11.70 -5.74 -4.92
N GLY A 145 11.14 -4.54 -4.74
CA GLY A 145 11.46 -3.66 -3.61
C GLY A 145 10.97 -4.19 -2.24
N GLU A 146 10.16 -5.24 -2.21
CA GLU A 146 9.63 -5.89 -1.01
C GLU A 146 10.15 -7.33 -0.88
N GLN A 147 11.45 -7.53 -1.12
CA GLN A 147 12.08 -8.86 -1.23
C GLN A 147 11.71 -9.80 -0.08
N ARG A 148 11.75 -9.33 1.17
CA ARG A 148 11.42 -10.18 2.33
C ARG A 148 9.95 -10.63 2.32
N TYR A 149 9.04 -9.78 1.86
CA TYR A 149 7.64 -10.14 1.68
C TYR A 149 7.46 -11.17 0.57
N VAL A 150 8.10 -10.96 -0.57
CA VAL A 150 8.04 -11.91 -1.70
C VAL A 150 8.57 -13.27 -1.28
N VAL A 151 9.78 -13.34 -0.76
CA VAL A 151 10.42 -14.63 -0.44
C VAL A 151 9.79 -15.28 0.79
N GLY A 152 9.58 -14.51 1.87
CA GLY A 152 9.12 -15.06 3.15
C GLY A 152 7.62 -15.35 3.18
N VAL A 153 6.79 -14.47 2.59
CA VAL A 153 5.33 -14.58 2.70
C VAL A 153 4.72 -15.17 1.43
N ILE A 154 4.97 -14.57 0.27
CA ILE A 154 4.36 -15.05 -0.99
C ILE A 154 4.88 -16.44 -1.32
N LEU A 155 6.20 -16.67 -1.31
CA LEU A 155 6.86 -17.94 -1.63
C LEU A 155 7.10 -18.83 -0.40
N GLN A 156 6.62 -18.39 0.78
CA GLN A 156 6.63 -19.14 2.06
C GLN A 156 8.05 -19.61 2.51
N GLY A 157 9.09 -18.90 2.13
CA GLY A 157 10.49 -19.30 2.45
C GLY A 157 10.92 -20.62 1.81
N LYS A 158 10.18 -21.14 0.84
CA LYS A 158 10.45 -22.44 0.18
C LYS A 158 11.49 -22.34 -0.94
N THR A 159 12.01 -21.18 -1.21
CA THR A 159 13.08 -20.94 -2.18
C THR A 159 14.43 -21.14 -1.53
N GLY A 160 15.47 -21.50 -2.30
CA GLY A 160 16.85 -21.47 -1.81
C GLY A 160 17.29 -20.06 -1.36
N GLU A 161 18.44 -19.97 -0.70
CA GLU A 161 18.89 -18.74 -0.04
C GLU A 161 19.22 -17.58 -1.00
N GLU A 162 19.58 -17.86 -2.25
CA GLU A 162 20.09 -16.87 -3.22
C GLU A 162 19.11 -16.49 -4.32
N VAL A 163 17.80 -16.43 -4.04
CA VAL A 163 16.83 -15.94 -5.01
C VAL A 163 17.03 -14.45 -5.26
N ARG A 164 17.16 -14.08 -6.53
CA ARG A 164 17.30 -12.68 -6.95
C ARG A 164 15.98 -12.16 -7.52
N LEU A 165 15.55 -11.00 -7.05
CA LEU A 165 14.37 -10.33 -7.59
C LEU A 165 14.80 -9.22 -8.55
N GLN A 166 14.21 -9.21 -9.74
CA GLN A 166 14.37 -8.16 -10.74
C GLN A 166 13.11 -7.30 -10.75
N GLN A 167 13.30 -6.00 -10.53
CA GLN A 167 12.20 -5.06 -10.62
C GLN A 167 11.69 -4.97 -12.05
N THR A 168 10.38 -5.18 -12.22
CA THR A 168 9.67 -4.84 -13.45
C THR A 168 8.52 -3.90 -13.14
N MET A 169 8.29 -2.92 -14.01
CA MET A 169 7.10 -2.07 -14.02
C MET A 169 6.11 -2.54 -15.11
N ASP A 170 6.46 -3.63 -15.80
CA ASP A 170 5.70 -4.24 -16.88
C ASP A 170 5.75 -5.76 -16.71
N ALA A 171 4.85 -6.27 -15.84
CA ALA A 171 4.76 -7.71 -15.60
C ALA A 171 4.30 -8.46 -16.85
N GLU A 172 3.46 -7.84 -17.68
CA GLU A 172 2.95 -8.40 -18.93
C GLU A 172 4.08 -8.57 -19.95
N GLY A 173 4.86 -7.50 -20.18
CA GLY A 173 6.04 -7.57 -21.02
C GLY A 173 7.04 -8.62 -20.54
N SER A 174 7.20 -8.77 -19.22
CA SER A 174 8.07 -9.81 -18.64
C SER A 174 7.56 -11.23 -18.91
N VAL A 175 6.23 -11.45 -18.97
CA VAL A 175 5.63 -12.73 -19.36
C VAL A 175 5.93 -13.06 -20.83
N PHE A 176 5.81 -12.08 -21.73
CA PHE A 176 6.14 -12.27 -23.15
C PHE A 176 7.64 -12.54 -23.34
N ASP A 177 8.53 -11.75 -22.74
CA ASP A 177 9.97 -11.97 -22.78
C ASP A 177 10.37 -13.37 -22.32
N LEU A 178 9.73 -13.84 -21.22
CA LEU A 178 9.94 -15.18 -20.69
C LEU A 178 9.45 -16.26 -21.69
N ALA A 179 8.28 -16.09 -22.29
CA ALA A 179 7.69 -17.04 -23.25
C ALA A 179 8.54 -17.13 -24.54
N GLU A 180 9.13 -16.03 -25.00
CA GLU A 180 10.02 -15.98 -26.15
C GLU A 180 11.42 -16.52 -25.87
N GLY A 181 11.80 -16.69 -24.59
CA GLY A 181 13.13 -17.11 -24.21
C GLY A 181 14.20 -16.04 -24.50
N SER A 182 13.83 -14.76 -24.36
CA SER A 182 14.74 -13.64 -24.49
C SER A 182 15.96 -13.81 -23.60
N LYS A 183 17.16 -13.48 -24.10
CA LYS A 183 18.41 -13.57 -23.31
C LYS A 183 18.43 -12.69 -22.07
N LYS A 184 17.54 -11.70 -22.00
CA LYS A 184 17.38 -10.79 -20.85
C LYS A 184 16.21 -11.18 -19.94
N ALA A 185 15.43 -12.20 -20.32
CA ALA A 185 14.32 -12.66 -19.50
C ALA A 185 14.82 -13.23 -18.18
N ALA A 186 14.04 -13.02 -17.13
CA ALA A 186 14.22 -13.71 -15.87
C ALA A 186 13.96 -15.23 -16.06
N ASP A 187 14.35 -16.05 -15.07
CA ASP A 187 14.07 -17.49 -15.07
C ASP A 187 12.58 -17.77 -14.78
N ALA A 188 11.92 -16.85 -14.08
CA ALA A 188 10.49 -16.90 -13.76
C ALA A 188 9.90 -15.48 -13.60
N VAL A 189 8.57 -15.38 -13.68
CA VAL A 189 7.83 -14.14 -13.41
C VAL A 189 6.83 -14.41 -12.28
N LEU A 190 6.84 -13.55 -11.27
CA LEU A 190 5.85 -13.53 -10.19
C LEU A 190 4.91 -12.36 -10.42
N LEU A 191 3.62 -12.65 -10.60
CA LEU A 191 2.59 -11.66 -10.87
C LEU A 191 1.27 -12.02 -10.18
N GLU A 192 0.35 -11.06 -10.09
CA GLU A 192 -0.99 -11.30 -9.56
C GLU A 192 -1.74 -12.34 -10.40
N THR A 193 -2.56 -13.17 -9.73
CA THR A 193 -3.33 -14.22 -10.41
C THR A 193 -4.22 -13.63 -11.51
N GLY A 194 -4.86 -12.49 -11.27
CA GLY A 194 -5.71 -11.83 -12.26
C GLY A 194 -4.95 -11.39 -13.51
N ALA A 195 -3.70 -10.93 -13.36
CA ALA A 195 -2.86 -10.60 -14.50
C ALA A 195 -2.46 -11.85 -15.30
N TRP A 196 -2.13 -12.96 -14.62
CA TRP A 196 -1.85 -14.23 -15.30
C TRP A 196 -3.06 -14.76 -16.07
N ASP A 197 -4.26 -14.61 -15.54
CA ASP A 197 -5.49 -15.09 -16.17
C ASP A 197 -5.76 -14.45 -17.55
N LEU A 198 -5.14 -13.30 -17.85
CA LEU A 198 -5.21 -12.67 -19.18
C LEU A 198 -4.33 -13.38 -20.23
N PHE A 199 -3.30 -14.13 -19.80
CA PHE A 199 -2.32 -14.73 -20.70
C PHE A 199 -2.33 -16.26 -20.74
N LYS A 200 -2.89 -16.92 -19.73
CA LYS A 200 -2.79 -18.37 -19.55
C LYS A 200 -3.26 -19.19 -20.74
N ASP A 201 -4.25 -18.68 -21.48
CA ASP A 201 -4.89 -19.37 -22.62
C ASP A 201 -4.34 -18.90 -23.98
N ASP A 202 -3.44 -17.91 -23.98
CA ASP A 202 -2.79 -17.44 -25.21
C ASP A 202 -1.66 -18.42 -25.64
N PRO A 203 -1.71 -18.97 -26.87
CA PRO A 203 -0.72 -19.94 -27.35
C PRO A 203 0.70 -19.38 -27.41
N ASP A 204 0.85 -18.08 -27.69
CA ASP A 204 2.15 -17.43 -27.88
C ASP A 204 2.83 -17.07 -26.57
N SER A 205 2.07 -16.95 -25.48
CA SER A 205 2.57 -16.68 -24.13
C SER A 205 2.26 -17.83 -23.17
N GLY A 206 1.02 -17.96 -22.68
CA GLY A 206 0.61 -19.00 -21.73
C GLY A 206 0.84 -20.42 -22.23
N GLY A 207 0.68 -20.66 -23.55
CA GLY A 207 0.98 -21.95 -24.18
C GLY A 207 2.43 -22.42 -24.04
N LYS A 208 3.39 -21.52 -23.84
CA LYS A 208 4.83 -21.82 -23.65
C LYS A 208 5.28 -21.88 -22.19
N LEU A 209 4.44 -21.41 -21.28
CA LEU A 209 4.72 -21.28 -19.86
C LEU A 209 3.97 -22.33 -19.04
N LYS A 210 4.39 -22.50 -17.80
CA LYS A 210 3.73 -23.32 -16.78
C LYS A 210 3.66 -22.54 -15.47
N VAL A 211 2.61 -22.79 -14.70
CA VAL A 211 2.54 -22.34 -13.31
C VAL A 211 3.41 -23.24 -12.44
N VAL A 212 4.41 -22.66 -11.80
CA VAL A 212 5.31 -23.33 -10.84
C VAL A 212 4.70 -23.32 -9.45
N TYR A 213 4.06 -22.20 -9.09
CA TYR A 213 3.50 -22.03 -7.76
C TYR A 213 2.31 -21.06 -7.77
N ARG A 214 1.38 -21.27 -6.85
CA ARG A 214 0.31 -20.34 -6.51
C ARG A 214 0.37 -20.03 -5.03
N SER A 215 0.36 -18.75 -4.68
CA SER A 215 0.32 -18.35 -3.28
C SER A 215 -1.01 -18.74 -2.62
N GLU A 216 -1.01 -18.83 -1.32
CA GLU A 216 -2.23 -18.72 -0.54
C GLU A 216 -2.80 -17.30 -0.67
N GLU A 217 -4.00 -17.09 -0.13
CA GLU A 217 -4.58 -15.76 -0.05
C GLU A 217 -3.78 -14.88 0.92
N LEU A 218 -3.44 -13.69 0.47
CA LEU A 218 -2.61 -12.72 1.17
C LEU A 218 -3.45 -11.53 1.67
N PRO A 219 -2.97 -10.77 2.67
CA PRO A 219 -3.61 -9.53 3.05
C PRO A 219 -3.69 -8.56 1.88
N HIS A 220 -4.81 -7.87 1.77
CA HIS A 220 -4.96 -6.74 0.86
C HIS A 220 -4.05 -5.57 1.27
N ASP A 221 -3.99 -4.54 0.42
CA ASP A 221 -3.41 -3.25 0.83
C ASP A 221 -4.14 -2.73 2.07
N LEU A 222 -3.44 -1.97 2.88
CA LEU A 222 -3.91 -1.52 4.18
C LEU A 222 -4.05 0.00 4.24
N VAL A 223 -5.14 0.47 4.82
CA VAL A 223 -5.19 1.82 5.38
C VAL A 223 -4.47 1.80 6.71
N VAL A 224 -3.48 2.66 6.86
CA VAL A 224 -2.67 2.77 8.08
C VAL A 224 -2.70 4.17 8.64
N VAL A 225 -2.65 4.29 9.98
CA VAL A 225 -2.37 5.53 10.69
C VAL A 225 -0.96 5.49 11.23
N PHE A 226 -0.27 6.65 11.27
CA PHE A 226 1.09 6.75 11.78
C PHE A 226 1.06 7.35 13.18
N ALA A 227 1.38 6.57 14.22
CA ALA A 227 1.58 7.05 15.56
C ALA A 227 2.85 7.94 15.64
N PRO A 228 2.92 8.94 16.45
CA PRO A 228 1.98 9.52 17.43
C PRO A 228 1.00 10.54 16.81
N LYS A 229 0.92 10.67 15.51
CA LYS A 229 0.04 11.62 14.81
C LYS A 229 -1.43 11.19 14.83
N SER A 230 -1.70 9.92 15.17
CA SER A 230 -3.05 9.38 15.31
C SER A 230 -3.82 9.97 16.50
N ASP A 231 -3.13 10.45 17.54
CA ASP A 231 -3.76 10.91 18.78
C ASP A 231 -4.76 12.08 18.58
N ALA A 232 -4.58 12.87 17.52
CA ALA A 232 -5.49 13.95 17.15
C ALA A 232 -6.59 13.50 16.16
N MET A 233 -6.56 12.25 15.68
CA MET A 233 -7.49 11.73 14.69
C MET A 233 -8.46 10.75 15.35
N ASN A 234 -9.75 10.99 15.18
CA ASN A 234 -10.77 10.03 15.60
C ASN A 234 -10.77 8.83 14.65
N ILE A 235 -10.11 7.74 15.04
CA ILE A 235 -9.93 6.52 14.23
C ILE A 235 -11.28 5.85 13.92
N ASP A 236 -12.22 5.80 14.85
CA ASP A 236 -13.53 5.20 14.62
C ASP A 236 -14.31 5.99 13.57
N LYS A 237 -14.27 7.33 13.65
CA LYS A 237 -14.87 8.19 12.63
C LYS A 237 -14.19 8.00 11.27
N LEU A 238 -12.86 7.87 11.22
CA LEU A 238 -12.13 7.57 9.98
C LEU A 238 -12.59 6.26 9.35
N LYS A 239 -12.64 5.19 10.15
CA LYS A 239 -13.11 3.87 9.69
C LYS A 239 -14.53 3.95 9.13
N GLN A 240 -15.44 4.62 9.85
CA GLN A 240 -16.80 4.78 9.40
C GLN A 240 -16.89 5.57 8.08
N VAL A 241 -16.21 6.71 8.00
CA VAL A 241 -16.17 7.55 6.78
C VAL A 241 -15.69 6.77 5.56
N LEU A 242 -14.62 5.99 5.70
CA LEU A 242 -14.06 5.19 4.61
C LEU A 242 -15.00 4.04 4.20
N LYS A 243 -15.57 3.33 5.17
CA LYS A 243 -16.52 2.22 4.90
C LYS A 243 -17.79 2.71 4.22
N ASP A 244 -18.27 3.89 4.57
CA ASP A 244 -19.49 4.49 4.01
C ASP A 244 -19.30 5.03 2.58
N MET A 245 -18.07 5.14 2.09
CA MET A 245 -17.81 5.66 0.73
C MET A 245 -18.53 4.86 -0.35
N SER A 246 -18.58 3.54 -0.23
CA SER A 246 -19.26 2.68 -1.19
C SER A 246 -20.78 2.83 -1.19
N GLY A 247 -21.36 3.38 -0.12
CA GLY A 247 -22.79 3.60 0.06
C GLY A 247 -23.31 4.95 -0.41
N ASN A 248 -22.46 5.89 -0.85
CA ASN A 248 -22.87 7.20 -1.29
C ASN A 248 -22.24 7.64 -2.62
N ALA A 249 -22.95 8.47 -3.39
CA ALA A 249 -22.57 8.82 -4.76
C ALA A 249 -21.21 9.53 -4.87
N ASP A 250 -20.86 10.41 -3.93
CA ASP A 250 -19.60 11.15 -3.96
C ASP A 250 -18.44 10.22 -3.57
N GLY A 251 -18.63 9.38 -2.55
CA GLY A 251 -17.66 8.36 -2.18
C GLY A 251 -17.39 7.37 -3.33
N GLN A 252 -18.45 6.89 -4.00
CA GLN A 252 -18.31 6.00 -5.15
C GLN A 252 -17.49 6.62 -6.29
N LYS A 253 -17.69 7.90 -6.63
CA LYS A 253 -16.88 8.58 -7.64
C LYS A 253 -15.39 8.61 -7.27
N VAL A 254 -15.10 8.88 -5.99
CA VAL A 254 -13.72 8.87 -5.49
C VAL A 254 -13.13 7.47 -5.56
N LEU A 255 -13.86 6.45 -5.09
CA LEU A 255 -13.42 5.05 -5.12
C LEU A 255 -13.12 4.58 -6.56
N GLN A 256 -14.01 4.89 -7.51
CA GLN A 256 -13.79 4.57 -8.92
C GLN A 256 -12.52 5.21 -9.47
N SER A 257 -12.24 6.46 -9.11
CA SER A 257 -11.05 7.17 -9.60
C SER A 257 -9.74 6.53 -9.16
N ILE A 258 -9.70 5.92 -7.96
CA ILE A 258 -8.53 5.23 -7.40
C ILE A 258 -8.60 3.70 -7.58
N ARG A 259 -9.56 3.17 -8.35
CA ARG A 259 -9.80 1.73 -8.60
C ARG A 259 -9.98 0.90 -7.32
N VAL A 260 -10.59 1.48 -6.31
CA VAL A 260 -10.98 0.81 -5.08
C VAL A 260 -12.47 0.50 -5.13
N GLU A 261 -12.88 -0.68 -4.71
CA GLU A 261 -14.27 -1.09 -4.58
C GLU A 261 -14.84 -0.65 -3.24
N SER A 262 -14.11 -0.91 -2.17
CA SER A 262 -14.52 -0.56 -0.80
C SER A 262 -13.35 -0.62 0.18
N PHE A 263 -13.58 -0.09 1.36
CA PHE A 263 -12.76 -0.30 2.54
C PHE A 263 -13.49 -1.24 3.51
N THR A 264 -12.80 -2.25 4.03
CA THR A 264 -13.39 -3.28 4.90
C THR A 264 -12.59 -3.44 6.18
N ASP A 265 -13.18 -4.10 7.19
CA ASP A 265 -12.43 -4.47 8.37
C ASP A 265 -11.29 -5.42 8.01
N ILE A 266 -10.22 -5.37 8.79
CA ILE A 266 -9.04 -6.20 8.59
C ILE A 266 -9.40 -7.66 8.88
N ASP A 267 -9.00 -8.55 7.98
CA ASP A 267 -8.93 -9.98 8.25
C ASP A 267 -7.69 -10.26 9.14
N HIS A 268 -7.91 -10.23 10.44
CA HIS A 268 -6.84 -10.39 11.42
C HIS A 268 -6.15 -11.76 11.34
N ASP A 269 -6.86 -12.82 10.98
CA ASP A 269 -6.28 -14.16 10.86
C ASP A 269 -5.33 -14.23 9.67
N ARG A 270 -5.72 -13.66 8.53
CA ARG A 270 -4.90 -13.58 7.33
C ARG A 270 -3.68 -12.69 7.54
N LEU A 271 -3.85 -11.54 8.19
CA LEU A 271 -2.74 -10.64 8.51
C LEU A 271 -1.76 -11.32 9.49
N ALA A 272 -2.24 -11.94 10.57
CA ALA A 272 -1.43 -12.64 11.55
C ALA A 272 -0.64 -13.83 10.91
N LYS A 273 -1.26 -14.55 9.96
CA LYS A 273 -0.58 -15.58 9.19
C LYS A 273 0.59 -15.01 8.36
N ALA A 274 0.36 -13.88 7.69
CA ALA A 274 1.41 -13.20 6.93
C ALA A 274 2.53 -12.69 7.86
N GLU A 275 2.20 -12.13 9.02
CA GLU A 275 3.17 -11.72 10.05
C GLU A 275 4.01 -12.89 10.54
N LYS A 276 3.39 -14.03 10.82
CA LYS A 276 4.10 -15.25 11.22
C LYS A 276 5.11 -15.70 10.17
N LEU A 277 4.72 -15.73 8.91
CA LEU A 277 5.63 -16.08 7.80
C LEU A 277 6.74 -15.05 7.65
N PHE A 278 6.40 -13.76 7.76
CA PHE A 278 7.35 -12.66 7.58
C PHE A 278 8.41 -12.61 8.69
N TYR A 279 8.04 -12.82 9.94
CA TYR A 279 8.96 -12.76 11.09
C TYR A 279 9.57 -14.10 11.46
N GLY A 280 9.11 -15.23 10.89
CA GLY A 280 9.65 -16.57 11.18
C GLY A 280 9.34 -17.06 12.60
N LYS A 281 8.16 -16.70 13.14
CA LYS A 281 7.77 -17.02 14.52
C LYS A 281 6.62 -18.01 14.56
#